data_ccc74c654d374deb2dec24f0281603a7
#
_entry.id   ccc74c654d374deb2dec24f0281603a7
#
_cell.length_a   1.000
_cell.length_b   1.000
_cell.length_c   1.000
_cell.angle_alpha   90.00
_cell.angle_beta   90.00
_cell.angle_gamma   90.00
#
_symmetry.space_group_name_H-M   'P 1'
#
loop_
_entity.id
_entity.type
_entity.pdbx_description
1 polymer ?
#
loop_
_entity_poly.entity_id
_entity_poly.type
_entity_poly.pdbx_seq_one_letter_code
_entity_poly.pdbx_strand_id
1 'polypeptide(L)'
;YYVELEFNIYSMNWFTYNDYDLSDISQKANDINMNEMNIDRKEYDKNQMPVWYTKSRYVIYYILGLLEIMLGLRFIFMLLGANPRSGFTSFLYSVSGIFIAPFSGIFSPMSTTGLASRSVFDPAAIIAMLIYALAAWGVVKLLWIKVSKDG
;
A
#
# COMPACT_ATOMS: atom_id res chain seq x y z
N TYR A 1 9.56 46.19 -68.59
CA TYR A 1 10.24 46.53 -67.33
C TYR A 1 9.31 46.68 -66.17
N TYR A 2 8.14 47.30 -66.33
CA TYR A 2 7.18 47.49 -65.23
C TYR A 2 6.42 46.17 -64.80
N VAL A 3 6.21 45.28 -65.75
CA VAL A 3 5.43 44.00 -65.46
C VAL A 3 6.29 43.02 -64.71
N GLU A 4 7.63 42.97 -64.95
CA GLU A 4 8.54 42.08 -64.20
C GLU A 4 8.70 42.51 -62.71
N LEU A 5 8.66 43.82 -62.45
CA LEU A 5 8.81 44.35 -61.11
C LEU A 5 7.53 44.08 -60.26
N GLU A 6 6.35 44.18 -60.84
CA GLU A 6 5.09 43.86 -60.13
C GLU A 6 5.00 42.35 -59.78
N PHE A 7 5.39 41.45 -60.69
CA PHE A 7 5.37 40.01 -60.43
C PHE A 7 6.36 39.61 -59.33
N ASN A 8 7.47 40.30 -59.22
CA ASN A 8 8.43 40.03 -58.17
C ASN A 8 7.99 40.49 -56.77
N ILE A 9 7.26 41.62 -56.71
CA ILE A 9 6.69 42.13 -55.43
C ILE A 9 5.57 41.24 -54.93
N TYR A 10 4.71 40.75 -55.80
CA TYR A 10 3.61 39.86 -55.44
C TYR A 10 4.09 38.48 -55.02
N SER A 11 5.10 37.93 -55.68
CA SER A 11 5.71 36.64 -55.33
C SER A 11 6.46 36.70 -54.00
N MET A 12 7.17 37.81 -53.74
CA MET A 12 7.92 38.00 -52.49
C MET A 12 6.97 38.22 -51.29
N ASN A 13 5.85 38.93 -51.50
CA ASN A 13 4.87 39.17 -50.46
C ASN A 13 4.06 37.89 -50.12
N TRP A 14 3.84 36.99 -51.09
CA TRP A 14 3.18 35.71 -50.88
C TRP A 14 4.11 34.72 -50.12
N PHE A 15 5.41 34.75 -50.38
CA PHE A 15 6.39 33.90 -49.69
C PHE A 15 6.56 34.30 -48.21
N THR A 16 6.64 35.58 -47.91
CA THR A 16 6.75 36.09 -46.53
C THR A 16 5.47 35.89 -45.73
N TYR A 17 4.33 36.02 -46.37
CA TYR A 17 3.02 35.79 -45.67
C TYR A 17 2.85 34.30 -45.27
N ASN A 18 3.22 33.36 -46.12
CA ASN A 18 3.14 31.92 -45.82
C ASN A 18 4.14 31.45 -44.75
N ASP A 19 5.32 32.08 -44.69
CA ASP A 19 6.33 31.69 -43.69
C ASP A 19 5.92 32.07 -42.26
N TYR A 20 5.29 33.22 -42.07
CA TYR A 20 4.80 33.65 -40.77
C TYR A 20 3.65 32.79 -40.28
N ASP A 21 2.75 32.37 -41.15
CA ASP A 21 1.59 31.58 -40.80
C ASP A 21 1.97 30.13 -40.40
N LEU A 22 2.91 29.52 -41.08
CA LEU A 22 3.40 28.16 -40.77
C LEU A 22 4.19 28.11 -39.47
N SER A 23 4.97 29.14 -39.15
CA SER A 23 5.73 29.20 -37.91
C SER A 23 4.79 29.36 -36.69
N ASP A 24 3.79 30.22 -36.83
CA ASP A 24 2.79 30.43 -35.76
C ASP A 24 1.94 29.18 -35.52
N ILE A 25 1.50 28.49 -36.57
CA ILE A 25 0.78 27.22 -36.50
C ILE A 25 1.64 26.13 -35.86
N SER A 26 2.92 26.02 -36.20
CA SER A 26 3.83 25.03 -35.63
C SER A 26 4.09 25.28 -34.14
N GLN A 27 4.25 26.55 -33.78
CA GLN A 27 4.45 26.94 -32.39
C GLN A 27 3.18 26.65 -31.54
N LYS A 28 2.02 27.01 -32.07
CA LYS A 28 0.73 26.74 -31.42
C LYS A 28 0.44 25.22 -31.27
N ALA A 29 0.80 24.42 -32.27
CA ALA A 29 0.69 22.96 -32.21
C ALA A 29 1.63 22.38 -31.15
N ASN A 30 2.86 22.89 -31.02
CA ASN A 30 3.78 22.48 -29.97
C ASN A 30 3.29 22.86 -28.59
N ASP A 31 2.73 24.05 -28.42
CA ASP A 31 2.18 24.52 -27.14
C ASP A 31 0.95 23.69 -26.70
N ILE A 32 0.09 23.31 -27.64
CA ILE A 32 -1.05 22.44 -27.39
C ILE A 32 -0.54 21.05 -26.95
N ASN A 33 0.41 20.47 -27.68
CA ASN A 33 0.96 19.16 -27.38
C ASN A 33 1.68 19.14 -26.02
N MET A 34 2.40 20.19 -25.66
CA MET A 34 3.02 20.34 -24.34
C MET A 34 1.99 20.49 -23.23
N ASN A 35 0.90 21.20 -23.48
CA ASN A 35 -0.17 21.35 -22.50
C ASN A 35 -0.92 20.03 -22.26
N GLU A 36 -1.28 19.30 -23.32
CA GLU A 36 -1.90 17.98 -23.21
C GLU A 36 -0.99 17.00 -22.44
N MET A 37 0.30 16.96 -22.79
CA MET A 37 1.27 16.10 -22.10
C MET A 37 1.45 16.47 -20.62
N ASN A 38 1.34 17.75 -20.27
CA ASN A 38 1.39 18.21 -18.88
C ASN A 38 0.09 17.90 -18.12
N ILE A 39 -1.06 17.92 -18.78
CA ILE A 39 -2.35 17.54 -18.19
C ILE A 39 -2.35 16.05 -17.89
N ASP A 40 -1.96 15.21 -18.86
CA ASP A 40 -1.85 13.76 -18.69
C ASP A 40 -0.88 13.39 -17.57
N ARG A 41 0.26 14.08 -17.48
CA ARG A 41 1.24 13.86 -16.39
C ARG A 41 0.68 14.25 -15.03
N LYS A 42 -0.03 15.37 -14.93
CA LYS A 42 -0.67 15.80 -13.68
C LYS A 42 -1.80 14.86 -13.24
N GLU A 43 -2.56 14.34 -14.18
CA GLU A 43 -3.63 13.40 -13.90
C GLU A 43 -3.08 12.02 -13.52
N TYR A 44 -2.00 11.58 -14.16
CA TYR A 44 -1.26 10.37 -13.79
C TYR A 44 -0.68 10.47 -12.37
N ASP A 45 -0.07 11.61 -12.02
CA ASP A 45 0.55 11.84 -10.70
C ASP A 45 -0.52 11.96 -9.59
N LYS A 46 -1.68 12.51 -9.90
CA LYS A 46 -2.81 12.64 -8.96
C LYS A 46 -3.44 11.29 -8.62
N ASN A 47 -3.42 10.34 -9.53
CA ASN A 47 -3.97 8.99 -9.34
C ASN A 47 -2.98 8.00 -8.72
N GLN A 48 -1.71 8.36 -8.59
CA GLN A 48 -0.69 7.54 -7.95
C GLN A 48 -0.76 7.69 -6.43
N MET A 49 -1.08 6.59 -5.73
CA MET A 49 -0.97 6.58 -4.27
C MET A 49 0.47 6.85 -3.84
N PRO A 50 0.70 7.73 -2.85
CA PRO A 50 2.05 8.07 -2.41
C PRO A 50 2.81 6.81 -1.99
N VAL A 51 4.06 6.73 -2.41
CA VAL A 51 4.94 5.56 -2.20
C VAL A 51 5.05 5.19 -0.72
N TRP A 52 5.00 6.17 0.20
CA TRP A 52 5.04 5.92 1.63
C TRP A 52 3.81 5.15 2.14
N TYR A 53 2.62 5.41 1.58
CA TYR A 53 1.40 4.67 1.93
C TYR A 53 1.51 3.20 1.52
N THR A 54 1.94 2.95 0.30
CA THR A 54 2.12 1.59 -0.21
C THR A 54 3.15 0.83 0.63
N LYS A 55 4.29 1.45 0.96
CA LYS A 55 5.32 0.86 1.84
C LYS A 55 4.79 0.60 3.24
N SER A 56 4.12 1.57 3.86
CA SER A 56 3.56 1.43 5.22
C SER A 56 2.54 0.29 5.30
N ARG A 57 1.67 0.16 4.30
CA ARG A 57 0.70 -0.92 4.23
C ARG A 57 1.38 -2.30 4.20
N TYR A 58 2.42 -2.48 3.39
CA TYR A 58 3.15 -3.74 3.34
C TYR A 58 3.85 -4.07 4.65
N VAL A 59 4.46 -3.09 5.31
CA VAL A 59 5.13 -3.28 6.60
C VAL A 59 4.12 -3.70 7.67
N ILE A 60 2.97 -3.05 7.75
CA ILE A 60 1.90 -3.38 8.72
C ILE A 60 1.43 -4.82 8.53
N TYR A 61 1.11 -5.21 7.29
CA TYR A 61 0.66 -6.59 7.02
C TYR A 61 1.77 -7.62 7.23
N TYR A 62 3.04 -7.29 7.00
CA TYR A 62 4.15 -8.18 7.28
C TYR A 62 4.31 -8.44 8.77
N ILE A 63 4.29 -7.39 9.60
CA ILE A 63 4.37 -7.49 11.06
C ILE A 63 3.16 -8.27 11.60
N LEU A 64 1.96 -7.97 11.11
CA LEU A 64 0.76 -8.70 11.47
C LEU A 64 0.89 -10.19 11.12
N GLY A 65 1.28 -10.52 9.89
CA GLY A 65 1.45 -11.91 9.46
C GLY A 65 2.44 -12.68 10.32
N LEU A 66 3.56 -12.06 10.70
CA LEU A 66 4.52 -12.66 11.61
C LEU A 66 3.92 -12.94 12.99
N LEU A 67 3.17 -11.99 13.53
CA LEU A 67 2.48 -12.10 14.81
C LEU A 67 1.40 -13.19 14.77
N GLU A 68 0.59 -13.23 13.72
CA GLU A 68 -0.45 -14.25 13.50
C GLU A 68 0.16 -15.67 13.45
N ILE A 69 1.28 -15.84 12.74
CA ILE A 69 2.00 -17.14 12.68
C ILE A 69 2.48 -17.53 14.07
N MET A 70 3.05 -16.60 14.84
CA MET A 70 3.52 -16.90 16.20
C MET A 70 2.37 -17.30 17.13
N LEU A 71 1.23 -16.60 17.09
CA LEU A 71 0.05 -16.93 17.88
C LEU A 71 -0.55 -18.27 17.45
N GLY A 72 -0.61 -18.53 16.14
CA GLY A 72 -1.11 -19.78 15.58
C GLY A 72 -0.24 -20.98 16.00
N LEU A 73 1.09 -20.85 15.90
CA LEU A 73 2.01 -21.89 16.38
C LEU A 73 1.87 -22.13 17.87
N ARG A 74 1.76 -21.08 18.68
CA ARG A 74 1.50 -21.23 20.11
C ARG A 74 0.22 -22.03 20.37
N PHE A 75 -0.87 -21.67 19.71
CA PHE A 75 -2.15 -22.35 19.84
C PHE A 75 -2.05 -23.84 19.49
N ILE A 76 -1.43 -24.16 18.34
CA ILE A 76 -1.23 -25.54 17.88
C ILE A 76 -0.34 -26.32 18.88
N PHE A 77 0.74 -25.75 19.38
CA PHE A 77 1.64 -26.41 20.32
C PHE A 77 0.95 -26.68 21.67
N MET A 78 0.13 -25.75 22.15
CA MET A 78 -0.68 -25.98 23.35
C MET A 78 -1.71 -27.08 23.14
N LEU A 79 -2.35 -27.11 21.97
CA LEU A 79 -3.34 -28.13 21.61
C LEU A 79 -2.72 -29.52 21.48
N LEU A 80 -1.51 -29.62 20.93
CA LEU A 80 -0.76 -30.87 20.81
C LEU A 80 -0.06 -31.29 22.11
N GLY A 81 -0.12 -30.47 23.18
CA GLY A 81 0.53 -30.76 24.44
C GLY A 81 2.06 -30.68 24.37
N ALA A 82 2.60 -29.76 23.55
CA ALA A 82 4.03 -29.57 23.41
C ALA A 82 4.69 -29.22 24.76
N ASN A 83 5.88 -29.76 24.99
CA ASN A 83 6.59 -29.53 26.23
C ASN A 83 7.04 -28.06 26.38
N PRO A 84 6.50 -27.30 27.36
CA PRO A 84 6.82 -25.89 27.53
C PRO A 84 8.26 -25.64 27.98
N ARG A 85 8.97 -26.68 28.42
CA ARG A 85 10.39 -26.58 28.83
C ARG A 85 11.38 -26.73 27.68
N SER A 86 10.94 -27.08 26.46
CA SER A 86 11.80 -27.07 25.30
C SER A 86 12.15 -25.63 24.93
N GLY A 87 13.43 -25.38 24.53
CA GLY A 87 13.92 -24.03 24.26
C GLY A 87 13.06 -23.26 23.28
N PHE A 88 12.69 -23.89 22.18
CA PHE A 88 11.83 -23.25 21.15
C PHE A 88 10.42 -22.95 21.66
N THR A 89 9.79 -23.93 22.34
CA THR A 89 8.44 -23.75 22.89
C THR A 89 8.41 -22.67 23.96
N SER A 90 9.41 -22.66 24.85
CA SER A 90 9.55 -21.64 25.90
C SER A 90 9.72 -20.24 25.29
N PHE A 91 10.58 -20.09 24.29
CA PHE A 91 10.73 -18.82 23.55
C PHE A 91 9.43 -18.38 22.90
N LEU A 92 8.78 -19.27 22.14
CA LEU A 92 7.52 -19.00 21.46
C LEU A 92 6.43 -18.54 22.46
N TYR A 93 6.30 -19.22 23.60
CA TYR A 93 5.31 -18.90 24.63
C TYR A 93 5.61 -17.59 25.35
N SER A 94 6.88 -17.26 25.57
CA SER A 94 7.29 -16.02 26.20
C SER A 94 6.98 -14.82 25.32
N VAL A 95 7.36 -14.87 24.06
CA VAL A 95 7.15 -13.76 23.12
C VAL A 95 5.66 -13.59 22.80
N SER A 96 4.95 -14.68 22.46
CA SER A 96 3.51 -14.62 22.17
C SER A 96 2.68 -14.28 23.38
N GLY A 97 3.15 -14.59 24.58
CA GLY A 97 2.49 -14.28 25.85
C GLY A 97 2.23 -12.78 26.06
N ILE A 98 3.15 -11.94 25.61
CA ILE A 98 3.03 -10.47 25.67
C ILE A 98 1.76 -9.99 24.90
N PHE A 99 1.51 -10.60 23.75
CA PHE A 99 0.38 -10.25 22.89
C PHE A 99 -0.95 -10.85 23.38
N ILE A 100 -0.90 -12.00 24.06
CA ILE A 100 -2.09 -12.61 24.62
C ILE A 100 -2.45 -12.01 25.99
N ALA A 101 -1.49 -11.41 26.70
CA ALA A 101 -1.69 -10.87 28.04
C ALA A 101 -2.95 -10.02 28.23
N PRO A 102 -3.34 -9.12 27.30
CA PRO A 102 -4.57 -8.36 27.43
C PRO A 102 -5.85 -9.22 27.45
N PHE A 103 -5.80 -10.41 26.87
CA PHE A 103 -6.95 -11.31 26.71
C PHE A 103 -6.96 -12.47 27.69
N SER A 104 -5.80 -12.83 28.25
CA SER A 104 -5.66 -13.98 29.16
C SER A 104 -6.44 -13.86 30.47
N GLY A 105 -6.75 -12.62 30.89
CA GLY A 105 -7.59 -12.38 32.04
C GLY A 105 -9.10 -12.50 31.81
N ILE A 106 -9.50 -12.52 30.53
CA ILE A 106 -10.91 -12.55 30.13
C ILE A 106 -11.36 -13.99 29.88
N PHE A 107 -10.47 -14.81 29.31
CA PHE A 107 -10.79 -16.20 28.95
C PHE A 107 -9.86 -17.15 29.69
N SER A 108 -10.45 -18.09 30.43
CA SER A 108 -9.70 -19.13 31.13
C SER A 108 -9.35 -20.27 30.16
N PRO A 109 -8.10 -20.70 30.09
CA PRO A 109 -7.71 -21.86 29.28
C PRO A 109 -8.34 -23.14 29.79
N MET A 110 -8.86 -23.94 28.85
CA MET A 110 -9.44 -25.25 29.18
C MET A 110 -8.35 -26.32 29.00
N SER A 111 -8.08 -27.10 30.00
CA SER A 111 -7.09 -28.20 29.94
C SER A 111 -7.76 -29.55 30.06
N THR A 112 -7.44 -30.46 29.14
CA THR A 112 -7.83 -31.87 29.21
C THR A 112 -6.60 -32.68 29.66
N THR A 113 -6.73 -33.39 30.76
CA THR A 113 -5.68 -34.28 31.26
C THR A 113 -5.95 -35.69 30.77
N GLY A 114 -5.15 -36.14 29.76
CA GLY A 114 -5.07 -37.55 29.35
C GLY A 114 -3.93 -38.27 30.07
N LEU A 115 -3.91 -39.60 29.98
CA LEU A 115 -2.89 -40.46 30.63
C LEU A 115 -1.48 -40.20 30.09
N ALA A 116 -1.31 -39.64 28.91
CA ALA A 116 0.01 -39.47 28.26
C ALA A 116 0.35 -38.01 27.87
N SER A 117 -0.65 -37.10 27.73
CA SER A 117 -0.37 -35.72 27.36
C SER A 117 -1.45 -34.79 27.90
N ARG A 118 -1.05 -33.58 28.26
CA ARG A 118 -1.95 -32.50 28.69
C ARG A 118 -2.14 -31.54 27.52
N SER A 119 -3.30 -31.59 26.89
CA SER A 119 -3.69 -30.63 25.85
C SER A 119 -4.37 -29.43 26.50
N VAL A 120 -4.00 -28.23 26.06
CA VAL A 120 -4.59 -26.98 26.56
C VAL A 120 -5.21 -26.23 25.39
N PHE A 121 -6.51 -26.02 25.49
CA PHE A 121 -7.23 -25.16 24.57
C PHE A 121 -7.26 -23.73 25.14
N ASP A 122 -6.61 -22.79 24.45
CA ASP A 122 -6.51 -21.40 24.86
C ASP A 122 -7.38 -20.52 23.92
N PRO A 123 -8.64 -20.21 24.33
CA PRO A 123 -9.51 -19.35 23.52
C PRO A 123 -9.01 -17.92 23.41
N ALA A 124 -8.19 -17.46 24.37
CA ALA A 124 -7.60 -16.12 24.33
C ALA A 124 -6.69 -15.93 23.11
N ALA A 125 -5.99 -16.98 22.66
CA ALA A 125 -5.14 -16.94 21.49
C ALA A 125 -5.94 -16.69 20.19
N ILE A 126 -7.10 -17.36 20.04
CA ILE A 126 -7.97 -17.20 18.87
C ILE A 126 -8.54 -15.79 18.83
N ILE A 127 -9.02 -15.29 19.96
CA ILE A 127 -9.62 -13.94 20.06
C ILE A 127 -8.54 -12.87 19.82
N ALA A 128 -7.34 -13.06 20.36
CA ALA A 128 -6.22 -12.17 20.10
C ALA A 128 -5.90 -12.07 18.58
N MET A 129 -5.82 -13.20 17.87
CA MET A 129 -5.62 -13.22 16.41
C MET A 129 -6.70 -12.42 15.68
N LEU A 130 -7.98 -12.63 15.97
CA LEU A 130 -9.08 -11.89 15.34
C LEU A 130 -9.01 -10.38 15.62
N ILE A 131 -8.71 -9.97 16.84
CA ILE A 131 -8.63 -8.57 17.23
C ILE A 131 -7.42 -7.89 16.57
N TYR A 132 -6.26 -8.55 16.52
CA TYR A 132 -5.08 -8.00 15.85
C TYR A 132 -5.29 -7.88 14.34
N ALA A 133 -5.95 -8.84 13.70
CA ALA A 133 -6.32 -8.74 12.28
C ALA A 133 -7.24 -7.54 12.00
N LEU A 134 -8.26 -7.35 12.83
CA LEU A 134 -9.19 -6.20 12.74
C LEU A 134 -8.48 -4.87 13.01
N ALA A 135 -7.60 -4.82 14.01
CA ALA A 135 -6.84 -3.62 14.35
C ALA A 135 -5.92 -3.21 13.18
N ALA A 136 -5.19 -4.14 12.59
CA ALA A 136 -4.33 -3.85 11.44
C ALA A 136 -5.14 -3.40 10.22
N TRP A 137 -6.27 -4.04 9.94
CA TRP A 137 -7.19 -3.59 8.89
C TRP A 137 -7.69 -2.17 9.14
N GLY A 138 -8.06 -1.84 10.38
CA GLY A 138 -8.51 -0.50 10.77
C GLY A 138 -7.41 0.55 10.60
N VAL A 139 -6.18 0.25 11.03
CA VAL A 139 -5.02 1.15 10.87
C VAL A 139 -4.74 1.43 9.40
N VAL A 140 -4.72 0.40 8.55
CA VAL A 140 -4.52 0.57 7.10
C VAL A 140 -5.64 1.41 6.49
N LYS A 141 -6.88 1.22 6.92
CA LYS A 141 -8.01 2.01 6.44
C LYS A 141 -7.93 3.47 6.88
N LEU A 142 -7.48 3.75 8.10
CA LEU A 142 -7.23 5.11 8.59
C LEU A 142 -6.13 5.81 7.79
N LEU A 143 -5.04 5.12 7.47
CA LEU A 143 -3.98 5.65 6.61
C LEU A 143 -4.52 5.99 5.22
N TRP A 144 -5.39 5.15 4.67
CA TRP A 144 -6.02 5.40 3.37
C TRP A 144 -6.89 6.67 3.38
N ILE A 145 -7.69 6.87 4.44
CA ILE A 145 -8.55 8.07 4.59
C ILE A 145 -7.69 9.32 4.69
N LYS A 146 -6.56 9.28 5.40
CA LYS A 146 -5.64 10.40 5.51
C LYS A 146 -5.05 10.78 4.15
N VAL A 147 -4.57 9.80 3.39
CA VAL A 147 -4.00 10.01 2.05
C VAL A 147 -5.04 10.56 1.07
N SER A 148 -6.28 10.08 1.14
CA SER A 148 -7.37 10.55 0.28
C SER A 148 -7.84 11.99 0.59
N LYS A 149 -7.54 12.52 1.78
CA LYS A 149 -7.94 13.87 2.19
C LYS A 149 -6.90 14.94 1.83
N ASP A 150 -5.63 14.53 1.69
CA ASP A 150 -4.51 15.43 1.38
C ASP A 150 -4.21 15.51 -0.15
N GLY A 151 -4.98 14.81 -0.99
CA GLY A 151 -4.95 14.84 -2.45
C GLY A 151 -6.19 15.48 -3.03
#